data_feb822f4bedec646a331a4e07edea1d4
#
_entry.id   feb822f4bedec646a331a4e07edea1d4
#
_cell.length_a   1.000
_cell.length_b   1.000
_cell.length_c   1.000
_cell.angle_alpha   90.00
_cell.angle_beta   90.00
_cell.angle_gamma   90.00
#
_symmetry.space_group_name_H-M   'P 1'
#
loop_
_entity.id
_entity.type
_entity.pdbx_description
1 polymer ?
#
loop_
_entity_poly.entity_id
_entity_poly.type
_entity_poly.pdbx_seq_one_letter_code
_entity_poly.pdbx_strand_id
1 'polypeptide(L)'
;MLRRALRGLLAAPIIAALLITTAPSASAAQLTQVTNFGPNPSNLQMYLYVPNKVKPRPAVLVASHYCTGSGPAFYTNTEFARLADRYGFIVVYPSVTRASKCFDVASPQTLRHGGGSDSLGIVSMVRHVLQRNNADPNRVYATGHSSGAMMTNVLLGAYPDVFRGGAAFAGVPFACFATTNGSEWNSQCANGQLVKTPQQWGDLVRRAFPGYTGPKPRMQLWHGTNDDTLRYPNFGEAIKQWTNVAGIGQTPTSTDRPQPNWVRTRYNLGGAVQVEGISVQNGSHNFVVAGMAQYAVDFLGLSR
;
A
#
# COMPACT_ATOMS: atom_id res chain seq x y z
N MET A 1 -94.35 5.59 38.88
CA MET A 1 -93.86 5.69 37.51
C MET A 1 -92.38 6.14 37.56
N LEU A 2 -91.42 5.22 37.45
CA LEU A 2 -90.02 5.51 37.56
C LEU A 2 -89.45 5.63 36.15
N ARG A 3 -88.86 6.78 35.75
CA ARG A 3 -88.08 7.00 34.54
C ARG A 3 -86.62 6.69 34.85
N ARG A 4 -86.06 5.65 34.25
CA ARG A 4 -84.62 5.34 34.23
C ARG A 4 -83.99 6.17 33.15
N ALA A 5 -82.95 6.97 33.49
CA ALA A 5 -82.07 7.67 32.57
C ALA A 5 -80.87 6.78 32.22
N LEU A 6 -80.69 6.45 30.95
CA LEU A 6 -79.50 5.78 30.41
C LEU A 6 -78.41 6.87 30.24
N ARG A 7 -77.31 6.69 30.93
CA ARG A 7 -76.03 7.42 30.63
C ARG A 7 -75.23 6.65 29.61
N GLY A 8 -75.15 7.19 28.38
CA GLY A 8 -74.24 6.67 27.38
C GLY A 8 -72.81 7.12 27.65
N LEU A 9 -71.86 6.18 27.79
CA LEU A 9 -70.42 6.46 27.80
C LEU A 9 -69.97 6.60 26.36
N LEU A 10 -69.46 7.80 26.00
CA LEU A 10 -68.72 8.04 24.77
C LEU A 10 -67.25 7.64 24.98
N ALA A 11 -66.84 6.53 24.37
CA ALA A 11 -65.41 6.14 24.30
C ALA A 11 -64.74 6.90 23.17
N ALA A 12 -63.77 7.77 23.48
CA ALA A 12 -62.93 8.43 22.48
C ALA A 12 -61.78 7.51 22.05
N PRO A 13 -61.50 7.37 20.75
CA PRO A 13 -60.39 6.57 20.29
C PRO A 13 -59.06 7.30 20.55
N ILE A 14 -58.14 6.68 21.27
CA ILE A 14 -56.77 7.15 21.44
C ILE A 14 -56.01 6.75 20.15
N ILE A 15 -55.76 7.73 19.30
CA ILE A 15 -54.87 7.55 18.13
C ILE A 15 -53.43 7.62 18.65
N ALA A 16 -52.78 6.45 18.78
CA ALA A 16 -51.35 6.38 19.05
C ALA A 16 -50.56 6.77 17.78
N ALA A 17 -50.02 8.00 17.75
CA ALA A 17 -49.11 8.41 16.69
C ALA A 17 -47.77 7.66 16.81
N LEU A 18 -47.51 6.72 15.90
CA LEU A 18 -46.23 6.05 15.77
C LEU A 18 -45.19 7.04 15.21
N LEU A 19 -44.35 7.59 16.08
CA LEU A 19 -43.18 8.39 15.66
C LEU A 19 -42.16 7.44 15.02
N ILE A 20 -42.18 7.34 13.70
CA ILE A 20 -41.12 6.68 12.93
C ILE A 20 -39.90 7.59 12.94
N THR A 21 -38.97 7.34 13.88
CA THR A 21 -37.63 7.97 13.84
C THR A 21 -36.83 7.32 12.71
N THR A 22 -36.72 7.98 11.59
CA THR A 22 -35.77 7.60 10.54
C THR A 22 -34.36 7.88 11.06
N ALA A 23 -33.64 6.81 11.43
CA ALA A 23 -32.22 6.91 11.70
C ALA A 23 -31.51 7.47 10.45
N PRO A 24 -30.62 8.47 10.58
CA PRO A 24 -29.88 8.95 9.43
C PRO A 24 -29.09 7.80 8.83
N SER A 25 -29.27 7.53 7.54
CA SER A 25 -28.47 6.56 6.79
C SER A 25 -27.01 6.99 6.91
N ALA A 26 -26.16 6.15 7.51
CA ALA A 26 -24.71 6.41 7.53
C ALA A 26 -24.24 6.55 6.09
N SER A 27 -23.69 7.72 5.73
CA SER A 27 -23.10 7.94 4.41
C SER A 27 -22.01 6.92 4.18
N ALA A 28 -21.99 6.29 3.00
CA ALA A 28 -20.89 5.39 2.63
C ALA A 28 -19.56 6.13 2.66
N ALA A 29 -18.50 5.47 3.12
CA ALA A 29 -17.17 6.02 3.09
C ALA A 29 -16.78 6.40 1.66
N GLN A 30 -16.17 7.56 1.47
CA GLN A 30 -15.81 8.09 0.16
C GLN A 30 -14.33 8.44 0.11
N LEU A 31 -13.75 8.33 -1.08
CA LEU A 31 -12.42 8.84 -1.35
C LEU A 31 -12.44 10.37 -1.28
N THR A 32 -11.61 10.97 -0.42
CA THR A 32 -11.53 12.43 -0.26
C THR A 32 -10.15 12.94 -0.64
N GLN A 33 -10.08 14.07 -1.34
CA GLN A 33 -8.82 14.76 -1.54
C GLN A 33 -8.46 15.55 -0.28
N VAL A 34 -7.22 15.40 0.18
CA VAL A 34 -6.67 16.12 1.33
C VAL A 34 -5.62 17.12 0.86
N THR A 35 -5.78 18.37 1.27
CA THR A 35 -4.80 19.44 1.05
C THR A 35 -4.05 19.76 2.34
N ASN A 36 -2.92 20.46 2.24
CA ASN A 36 -2.15 20.94 3.40
C ASN A 36 -1.71 19.81 4.37
N PHE A 37 -1.23 18.69 3.81
CA PHE A 37 -0.75 17.54 4.58
C PHE A 37 0.73 17.63 5.00
N GLY A 38 1.40 18.77 4.76
CA GLY A 38 2.79 19.02 5.14
C GLY A 38 3.73 19.18 3.93
N PRO A 39 5.06 19.05 4.11
CA PRO A 39 6.04 19.17 3.04
C PRO A 39 5.73 18.28 1.85
N ASN A 40 5.63 18.88 0.66
CA ASN A 40 5.27 18.22 -0.59
C ASN A 40 6.07 18.81 -1.77
N PRO A 41 7.38 18.54 -1.84
CA PRO A 41 8.27 19.21 -2.78
C PRO A 41 8.00 18.88 -4.25
N SER A 42 7.35 17.76 -4.54
CA SER A 42 7.02 17.31 -5.90
C SER A 42 5.57 17.52 -6.29
N ASN A 43 4.82 18.27 -5.49
CA ASN A 43 3.42 18.63 -5.77
C ASN A 43 2.49 17.42 -6.00
N LEU A 44 2.64 16.37 -5.19
CA LEU A 44 1.71 15.24 -5.21
C LEU A 44 0.33 15.67 -4.72
N GLN A 45 -0.72 15.03 -5.20
CA GLN A 45 -2.04 15.08 -4.60
C GLN A 45 -2.23 13.91 -3.63
N MET A 46 -2.88 14.17 -2.51
CA MET A 46 -3.25 13.16 -1.54
C MET A 46 -4.73 12.85 -1.64
N TYR A 47 -5.06 11.57 -1.81
CA TYR A 47 -6.41 11.07 -1.64
C TYR A 47 -6.44 10.10 -0.47
N LEU A 48 -7.47 10.22 0.36
CA LEU A 48 -7.61 9.47 1.59
C LEU A 48 -8.93 8.68 1.59
N TYR A 49 -8.85 7.41 1.94
CA TYR A 49 -10.00 6.58 2.20
C TYR A 49 -10.00 6.12 3.66
N VAL A 50 -11.01 6.56 4.40
CA VAL A 50 -11.25 6.17 5.79
C VAL A 50 -12.57 5.38 5.82
N PRO A 51 -12.54 4.06 6.10
CA PRO A 51 -13.76 3.26 6.14
C PRO A 51 -14.67 3.69 7.30
N ASN A 52 -15.99 3.45 7.18
CA ASN A 52 -16.96 3.79 8.22
C ASN A 52 -16.69 3.09 9.57
N LYS A 53 -16.04 1.93 9.51
CA LYS A 53 -15.64 1.15 10.70
C LYS A 53 -14.13 0.99 10.70
N VAL A 54 -13.43 1.89 11.36
CA VAL A 54 -11.99 1.78 11.61
C VAL A 54 -11.72 1.09 12.95
N LYS A 55 -10.64 0.34 13.03
CA LYS A 55 -10.14 -0.22 14.30
C LYS A 55 -9.63 0.92 15.21
N PRO A 56 -9.65 0.75 16.53
CA PRO A 56 -8.89 1.62 17.43
C PRO A 56 -7.41 1.62 17.01
N ARG A 57 -6.81 2.82 16.89
CA ARG A 57 -5.44 3.01 16.37
C ARG A 57 -5.24 2.25 15.05
N PRO A 58 -5.95 2.62 13.97
CA PRO A 58 -5.95 1.87 12.72
C PRO A 58 -4.56 1.85 12.08
N ALA A 59 -4.27 0.79 11.33
CA ALA A 59 -3.12 0.75 10.45
C ALA A 59 -3.31 1.69 9.25
N VAL A 60 -2.19 2.10 8.63
CA VAL A 60 -2.17 2.92 7.41
C VAL A 60 -1.52 2.14 6.28
N LEU A 61 -2.19 2.06 5.14
CA LEU A 61 -1.66 1.52 3.90
C LEU A 61 -1.51 2.64 2.87
N VAL A 62 -0.30 2.87 2.38
CA VAL A 62 -0.06 3.71 1.20
C VAL A 62 -0.19 2.84 -0.04
N ALA A 63 -1.12 3.18 -0.94
CA ALA A 63 -1.41 2.45 -2.17
C ALA A 63 -1.07 3.31 -3.39
N SER A 64 0.08 3.06 -4.01
CA SER A 64 0.68 3.87 -5.07
C SER A 64 0.34 3.33 -6.46
N HIS A 65 -0.13 4.21 -7.35
CA HIS A 65 -0.56 3.85 -8.70
C HIS A 65 0.61 3.59 -9.67
N TYR A 66 0.31 3.03 -10.84
CA TYR A 66 1.24 2.85 -11.97
C TYR A 66 1.44 4.15 -12.77
N CYS A 67 2.42 4.20 -13.67
CA CYS A 67 2.57 5.32 -14.64
C CYS A 67 1.27 5.51 -15.42
N THR A 68 0.96 6.73 -15.85
CA THR A 68 -0.30 7.12 -16.47
C THR A 68 -1.55 7.01 -15.60
N GLY A 69 -1.43 6.45 -14.38
CA GLY A 69 -2.51 6.32 -13.42
C GLY A 69 -2.75 7.57 -12.56
N SER A 70 -3.57 7.39 -11.54
CA SER A 70 -3.82 8.39 -10.50
C SER A 70 -4.28 7.71 -9.20
N GLY A 71 -4.25 8.43 -8.09
CA GLY A 71 -4.79 7.94 -6.82
C GLY A 71 -6.26 7.50 -6.94
N PRO A 72 -7.18 8.32 -7.50
CA PRO A 72 -8.57 7.90 -7.73
C PRO A 72 -8.74 6.68 -8.64
N ALA A 73 -7.95 6.57 -9.72
CA ALA A 73 -8.00 5.39 -10.58
C ALA A 73 -7.53 4.13 -9.84
N PHE A 74 -6.49 4.24 -9.02
CA PHE A 74 -5.99 3.09 -8.23
C PHE A 74 -6.97 2.68 -7.14
N TYR A 75 -7.67 3.64 -6.53
CA TYR A 75 -8.78 3.39 -5.61
C TYR A 75 -9.90 2.59 -6.29
N THR A 76 -10.33 3.01 -7.49
CA THR A 76 -11.44 2.36 -8.20
C THR A 76 -11.08 0.97 -8.74
N ASN A 77 -9.83 0.82 -9.25
CA ASN A 77 -9.42 -0.37 -9.98
C ASN A 77 -8.73 -1.44 -9.10
N THR A 78 -8.62 -1.21 -7.77
CA THR A 78 -8.02 -2.18 -6.85
C THR A 78 -8.96 -2.49 -5.68
N GLU A 79 -8.68 -3.60 -5.00
CA GLU A 79 -9.54 -4.06 -3.90
C GLU A 79 -9.16 -3.45 -2.54
N PHE A 80 -8.17 -2.56 -2.46
CA PHE A 80 -7.64 -2.09 -1.16
C PHE A 80 -8.68 -1.33 -0.34
N ALA A 81 -9.56 -0.52 -0.96
CA ALA A 81 -10.63 0.17 -0.25
C ALA A 81 -11.67 -0.82 0.32
N ARG A 82 -12.10 -1.80 -0.48
CA ARG A 82 -13.02 -2.86 -0.02
C ARG A 82 -12.41 -3.70 1.12
N LEU A 83 -11.10 -3.97 1.06
CA LEU A 83 -10.40 -4.66 2.14
C LEU A 83 -10.23 -3.77 3.38
N ALA A 84 -10.08 -2.46 3.20
CA ALA A 84 -10.09 -1.50 4.29
C ALA A 84 -11.45 -1.47 5.02
N ASP A 85 -12.57 -1.52 4.29
CA ASP A 85 -13.92 -1.66 4.88
C ASP A 85 -14.04 -2.94 5.72
N ARG A 86 -13.48 -4.03 5.21
CA ARG A 86 -13.55 -5.33 5.87
C ARG A 86 -12.70 -5.40 7.13
N TYR A 87 -11.51 -4.79 7.13
CA TYR A 87 -10.50 -4.98 8.16
C TYR A 87 -10.21 -3.75 9.01
N GLY A 88 -10.76 -2.59 8.69
CA GLY A 88 -10.72 -1.37 9.48
C GLY A 88 -9.36 -0.65 9.47
N PHE A 89 -8.61 -0.69 8.38
CA PHE A 89 -7.40 0.12 8.17
C PHE A 89 -7.68 1.31 7.24
N ILE A 90 -6.82 2.32 7.25
CA ILE A 90 -6.93 3.53 6.43
C ILE A 90 -6.06 3.38 5.20
N VAL A 91 -6.50 3.88 4.03
CA VAL A 91 -5.71 3.86 2.79
C VAL A 91 -5.42 5.27 2.31
N VAL A 92 -4.13 5.54 2.06
CA VAL A 92 -3.63 6.75 1.40
C VAL A 92 -3.33 6.41 -0.05
N TYR A 93 -3.90 7.16 -0.98
CA TYR A 93 -3.64 7.04 -2.41
C TYR A 93 -2.91 8.30 -2.89
N PRO A 94 -1.57 8.32 -2.89
CA PRO A 94 -0.81 9.41 -3.48
C PRO A 94 -1.06 9.46 -4.99
N SER A 95 -1.08 10.65 -5.58
CA SER A 95 -1.32 10.84 -7.01
C SER A 95 -0.31 11.81 -7.59
N VAL A 96 0.40 11.36 -8.62
CA VAL A 96 1.42 12.13 -9.32
C VAL A 96 0.77 13.14 -10.25
N THR A 97 1.25 14.39 -10.21
CA THR A 97 0.72 15.50 -11.04
C THR A 97 1.53 15.73 -12.32
N ARG A 98 2.82 15.32 -12.36
CA ARG A 98 3.66 15.48 -13.55
C ARG A 98 3.12 14.69 -14.75
N ALA A 99 3.55 15.07 -15.98
CA ALA A 99 2.99 14.55 -17.23
C ALA A 99 3.10 13.02 -17.38
N SER A 100 4.22 12.42 -16.96
CA SER A 100 4.44 10.96 -17.01
C SER A 100 3.51 10.18 -16.08
N LYS A 101 2.96 10.82 -15.04
CA LYS A 101 2.24 10.16 -13.95
C LYS A 101 3.03 9.01 -13.31
N CYS A 102 4.35 8.95 -13.49
CA CYS A 102 5.23 8.02 -12.80
C CYS A 102 5.74 8.64 -11.50
N PHE A 103 5.88 7.86 -10.45
CA PHE A 103 6.57 8.31 -9.23
C PHE A 103 8.05 8.51 -9.50
N ASP A 104 8.66 9.51 -8.88
CA ASP A 104 10.11 9.68 -8.90
C ASP A 104 10.77 8.60 -8.06
N VAL A 105 11.42 7.67 -8.73
CA VAL A 105 12.18 6.56 -8.15
C VAL A 105 13.64 6.57 -8.61
N ALA A 106 14.03 7.63 -9.29
CA ALA A 106 15.31 7.76 -9.98
C ALA A 106 16.23 8.82 -9.36
N SER A 107 15.67 9.93 -8.85
CA SER A 107 16.46 11.05 -8.36
C SER A 107 17.17 10.73 -7.03
N PRO A 108 18.36 11.31 -6.79
CA PRO A 108 19.04 11.17 -5.51
C PRO A 108 18.22 11.66 -4.31
N GLN A 109 17.29 12.59 -4.54
CA GLN A 109 16.42 13.15 -3.50
C GLN A 109 15.41 12.11 -3.00
N THR A 110 14.71 11.42 -3.91
CA THR A 110 13.74 10.41 -3.53
C THR A 110 14.37 9.17 -2.89
N LEU A 111 15.61 8.84 -3.29
CA LEU A 111 16.35 7.65 -2.82
C LEU A 111 17.05 7.84 -1.47
N ARG A 112 16.85 8.97 -0.80
CA ARG A 112 17.53 9.29 0.46
C ARG A 112 16.52 9.68 1.54
N HIS A 113 16.73 9.20 2.75
CA HIS A 113 15.96 9.62 3.93
C HIS A 113 16.04 11.15 4.10
N GLY A 114 14.89 11.81 4.16
CA GLY A 114 14.81 13.28 4.26
C GLY A 114 15.28 14.05 3.02
N GLY A 115 15.58 13.36 1.91
CA GLY A 115 16.18 13.99 0.73
C GLY A 115 15.22 14.81 -0.13
N GLY A 116 13.93 14.63 0.01
CA GLY A 116 12.91 15.37 -0.76
C GLY A 116 12.11 14.51 -1.74
N SER A 117 11.61 15.14 -2.80
CA SER A 117 10.84 14.53 -3.88
C SER A 117 9.58 13.75 -3.41
N ASP A 118 9.13 12.76 -4.19
CA ASP A 118 7.89 12.04 -3.94
C ASP A 118 7.91 11.26 -2.61
N SER A 119 9.02 10.66 -2.26
CA SER A 119 9.15 9.89 -1.02
C SER A 119 8.88 10.75 0.22
N LEU A 120 9.39 11.99 0.27
CA LEU A 120 9.09 12.91 1.36
C LEU A 120 7.63 13.35 1.36
N GLY A 121 7.06 13.66 0.18
CA GLY A 121 5.64 14.00 0.05
C GLY A 121 4.73 12.90 0.60
N ILE A 122 5.00 11.64 0.25
CA ILE A 122 4.22 10.50 0.75
C ILE A 122 4.39 10.31 2.27
N VAL A 123 5.60 10.48 2.80
CA VAL A 123 5.82 10.44 4.26
C VAL A 123 5.05 11.55 4.98
N SER A 124 4.93 12.72 4.37
CA SER A 124 4.10 13.81 4.91
C SER A 124 2.62 13.44 4.97
N MET A 125 2.10 12.77 3.92
CA MET A 125 0.73 12.24 3.92
C MET A 125 0.51 11.22 5.06
N VAL A 126 1.46 10.31 5.26
CA VAL A 126 1.41 9.33 6.35
C VAL A 126 1.39 10.04 7.72
N ARG A 127 2.29 11.00 7.95
CA ARG A 127 2.33 11.77 9.21
C ARG A 127 1.03 12.51 9.48
N HIS A 128 0.43 13.09 8.44
CA HIS A 128 -0.88 13.73 8.52
C HIS A 128 -1.95 12.75 9.01
N VAL A 129 -2.01 11.55 8.42
CA VAL A 129 -2.99 10.51 8.82
C VAL A 129 -2.74 10.01 10.23
N LEU A 130 -1.48 9.78 10.61
CA LEU A 130 -1.13 9.37 11.97
C LEU A 130 -1.65 10.35 13.02
N GLN A 131 -1.51 11.65 12.76
CA GLN A 131 -1.94 12.71 13.68
C GLN A 131 -3.45 12.92 13.67
N ARG A 132 -4.08 12.95 12.48
CA ARG A 132 -5.50 13.31 12.33
C ARG A 132 -6.45 12.16 12.63
N ASN A 133 -6.02 10.92 12.41
CA ASN A 133 -6.85 9.73 12.57
C ASN A 133 -6.46 8.87 13.77
N ASN A 134 -5.55 9.35 14.64
CA ASN A 134 -5.01 8.56 15.76
C ASN A 134 -4.54 7.16 15.33
N ALA A 135 -3.90 7.07 14.14
CA ALA A 135 -3.44 5.82 13.57
C ALA A 135 -2.17 5.30 14.27
N ASP A 136 -1.90 4.00 14.14
CA ASP A 136 -0.76 3.37 14.81
C ASP A 136 0.54 3.57 14.01
N PRO A 137 1.54 4.32 14.52
CA PRO A 137 2.82 4.53 13.83
C PRO A 137 3.65 3.24 13.65
N ASN A 138 3.32 2.18 14.37
CA ASN A 138 3.95 0.87 14.23
C ASN A 138 3.25 -0.02 13.19
N ARG A 139 2.19 0.46 12.55
CA ARG A 139 1.38 -0.27 11.57
C ARG A 139 1.19 0.53 10.30
N VAL A 140 2.30 1.03 9.73
CA VAL A 140 2.33 1.76 8.45
C VAL A 140 2.97 0.87 7.38
N TYR A 141 2.29 0.74 6.24
CA TYR A 141 2.66 -0.16 5.16
C TYR A 141 2.55 0.53 3.81
N ALA A 142 3.22 -0.02 2.79
CA ALA A 142 3.15 0.48 1.42
C ALA A 142 2.84 -0.65 0.44
N THR A 143 2.12 -0.32 -0.63
CA THR A 143 1.86 -1.20 -1.77
C THR A 143 1.77 -0.40 -3.05
N GLY A 144 1.90 -1.06 -4.18
CA GLY A 144 1.71 -0.42 -5.48
C GLY A 144 2.03 -1.34 -6.63
N HIS A 145 1.67 -0.88 -7.83
CA HIS A 145 1.90 -1.58 -9.09
C HIS A 145 2.85 -0.77 -10.00
N SER A 146 3.78 -1.44 -10.69
CA SER A 146 4.70 -0.80 -11.65
C SER A 146 5.49 0.35 -10.99
N SER A 147 5.35 1.59 -11.44
CA SER A 147 5.92 2.78 -10.80
C SER A 147 5.59 2.85 -9.30
N GLY A 148 4.37 2.50 -8.89
CA GLY A 148 3.97 2.42 -7.50
C GLY A 148 4.65 1.29 -6.72
N ALA A 149 4.97 0.17 -7.38
CA ALA A 149 5.77 -0.91 -6.80
C ALA A 149 7.23 -0.48 -6.61
N MET A 150 7.79 0.27 -7.57
CA MET A 150 9.09 0.89 -7.42
C MET A 150 9.11 1.89 -6.27
N MET A 151 8.05 2.72 -6.15
CA MET A 151 7.90 3.65 -5.02
C MET A 151 7.76 2.89 -3.68
N THR A 152 7.09 1.74 -3.65
CA THR A 152 7.05 0.88 -2.45
C THR A 152 8.46 0.49 -2.01
N ASN A 153 9.34 0.06 -2.94
CA ASN A 153 10.74 -0.22 -2.64
C ASN A 153 11.48 1.01 -2.12
N VAL A 154 11.24 2.19 -2.71
CA VAL A 154 11.83 3.47 -2.27
C VAL A 154 11.41 3.82 -0.84
N LEU A 155 10.12 3.73 -0.53
CA LEU A 155 9.59 4.05 0.80
C LEU A 155 10.18 3.14 1.88
N LEU A 156 10.25 1.83 1.62
CA LEU A 156 10.83 0.88 2.57
C LEU A 156 12.34 1.06 2.73
N GLY A 157 13.03 1.41 1.65
CA GLY A 157 14.48 1.62 1.67
C GLY A 157 14.89 2.93 2.33
N ALA A 158 14.23 4.03 1.97
CA ALA A 158 14.58 5.36 2.46
C ALA A 158 13.94 5.72 3.81
N TYR A 159 12.80 5.12 4.17
CA TYR A 159 12.07 5.42 5.40
C TYR A 159 11.68 4.15 6.20
N PRO A 160 12.65 3.28 6.55
CA PRO A 160 12.39 2.08 7.34
C PRO A 160 11.94 2.40 8.78
N ASP A 161 12.15 3.62 9.26
CA ASP A 161 11.64 4.16 10.51
C ASP A 161 10.12 4.38 10.48
N VAL A 162 9.54 4.64 9.30
CA VAL A 162 8.11 4.87 9.09
C VAL A 162 7.39 3.58 8.66
N PHE A 163 7.91 2.87 7.67
CA PHE A 163 7.24 1.73 7.05
C PHE A 163 7.69 0.40 7.67
N ARG A 164 6.73 -0.43 8.10
CA ARG A 164 6.96 -1.77 8.69
C ARG A 164 6.96 -2.89 7.67
N GLY A 165 6.47 -2.64 6.46
CA GLY A 165 6.47 -3.61 5.37
C GLY A 165 5.81 -3.09 4.12
N GLY A 166 5.98 -3.82 3.02
CA GLY A 166 5.36 -3.51 1.74
C GLY A 166 5.06 -4.72 0.88
N ALA A 167 4.19 -4.50 -0.11
CA ALA A 167 3.86 -5.47 -1.16
C ALA A 167 3.99 -4.77 -2.52
N ALA A 168 4.95 -5.20 -3.34
CA ALA A 168 5.29 -4.58 -4.62
C ALA A 168 4.90 -5.48 -5.79
N PHE A 169 4.04 -4.99 -6.69
CA PHE A 169 3.53 -5.72 -7.85
C PHE A 169 4.21 -5.22 -9.13
N ALA A 170 5.01 -6.05 -9.81
CA ALA A 170 5.78 -5.71 -11.01
C ALA A 170 6.69 -4.49 -10.82
N GLY A 171 7.55 -4.52 -9.81
CA GLY A 171 8.53 -3.48 -9.54
C GLY A 171 9.96 -3.89 -9.88
N VAL A 172 10.91 -3.06 -9.49
CA VAL A 172 12.36 -3.33 -9.56
C VAL A 172 13.01 -3.09 -8.21
N PRO A 173 14.25 -3.55 -7.96
CA PRO A 173 14.98 -3.28 -6.72
C PRO A 173 15.08 -1.78 -6.40
N PHE A 174 15.16 -1.44 -5.13
CA PHE A 174 15.49 -0.08 -4.68
C PHE A 174 16.76 0.42 -5.37
N ALA A 175 16.72 1.65 -5.87
CA ALA A 175 17.80 2.34 -6.58
C ALA A 175 18.23 1.68 -7.91
N CYS A 176 17.48 0.71 -8.43
CA CYS A 176 17.74 0.16 -9.76
C CYS A 176 17.52 1.21 -10.87
N PHE A 177 16.48 2.04 -10.72
CA PHE A 177 16.17 3.15 -11.65
C PHE A 177 16.99 4.43 -11.39
N ALA A 178 17.92 4.42 -10.43
CA ALA A 178 18.75 5.59 -10.14
C ALA A 178 19.42 6.15 -11.41
N THR A 179 19.30 7.47 -11.62
CA THR A 179 19.93 8.21 -12.70
C THR A 179 20.62 9.46 -12.18
N THR A 180 21.62 9.94 -12.91
CA THR A 180 22.35 11.17 -12.59
C THR A 180 22.13 12.29 -13.63
N ASN A 181 21.44 11.97 -14.72
CA ASN A 181 21.17 12.87 -15.85
C ASN A 181 19.75 13.44 -15.89
N GLY A 182 18.96 13.23 -14.81
CA GLY A 182 17.58 13.70 -14.72
C GLY A 182 16.55 12.84 -15.47
N SER A 183 16.95 11.71 -16.08
CA SER A 183 16.01 10.78 -16.70
C SER A 183 15.14 10.08 -15.64
N GLU A 184 13.85 10.01 -15.89
CA GLU A 184 12.92 9.19 -15.10
C GLU A 184 12.96 7.70 -15.50
N TRP A 185 13.71 7.34 -16.56
CA TRP A 185 13.77 5.98 -17.08
C TRP A 185 15.21 5.45 -17.14
N ASN A 186 15.41 4.22 -16.66
CA ASN A 186 16.65 3.47 -16.77
C ASN A 186 16.42 2.17 -17.52
N SER A 187 16.81 2.16 -18.82
CA SER A 187 16.59 1.01 -19.70
C SER A 187 17.34 -0.24 -19.28
N GLN A 188 18.54 -0.12 -18.70
CA GLN A 188 19.30 -1.28 -18.22
C GLN A 188 18.56 -1.96 -17.05
N CYS A 189 18.04 -1.19 -16.13
CA CYS A 189 17.20 -1.71 -15.04
C CYS A 189 15.89 -2.30 -15.60
N ALA A 190 15.13 -1.55 -16.40
CA ALA A 190 13.88 -2.03 -16.95
C ALA A 190 14.04 -3.38 -17.69
N ASN A 191 15.11 -3.52 -18.45
CA ASN A 191 15.42 -4.76 -19.19
C ASN A 191 16.02 -5.89 -18.31
N GLY A 192 16.13 -5.70 -16.99
CA GLY A 192 16.68 -6.72 -16.09
C GLY A 192 18.18 -7.01 -16.31
N GLN A 193 18.92 -6.04 -16.85
CA GLN A 193 20.34 -6.17 -17.19
C GLN A 193 21.27 -5.78 -16.04
N LEU A 194 20.74 -5.11 -15.00
CA LEU A 194 21.52 -4.73 -13.83
C LEU A 194 21.54 -5.89 -12.82
N VAL A 195 22.57 -6.71 -12.93
CA VAL A 195 22.80 -7.84 -12.02
C VAL A 195 23.84 -7.44 -10.97
N LYS A 196 23.52 -7.64 -9.69
CA LYS A 196 24.40 -7.36 -8.56
C LYS A 196 24.40 -8.52 -7.58
N THR A 197 25.42 -8.55 -6.71
CA THR A 197 25.41 -9.46 -5.56
C THR A 197 24.35 -9.01 -4.54
N PRO A 198 23.85 -9.92 -3.67
CA PRO A 198 22.94 -9.54 -2.58
C PRO A 198 23.51 -8.42 -1.71
N GLN A 199 24.82 -8.46 -1.43
CA GLN A 199 25.49 -7.42 -0.64
C GLN A 199 25.47 -6.06 -1.35
N GLN A 200 25.80 -6.01 -2.63
CA GLN A 200 25.77 -4.76 -3.40
C GLN A 200 24.38 -4.15 -3.45
N TRP A 201 23.33 -4.99 -3.63
CA TRP A 201 21.94 -4.53 -3.58
C TRP A 201 21.55 -4.02 -2.20
N GLY A 202 21.86 -4.76 -1.14
CA GLY A 202 21.53 -4.35 0.23
C GLY A 202 22.25 -3.07 0.66
N ASP A 203 23.48 -2.85 0.19
CA ASP A 203 24.24 -1.64 0.47
C ASP A 203 23.61 -0.38 -0.14
N LEU A 204 22.93 -0.49 -1.29
CA LEU A 204 22.14 0.62 -1.82
C LEU A 204 21.05 1.06 -0.84
N VAL A 205 20.34 0.12 -0.24
CA VAL A 205 19.30 0.41 0.76
C VAL A 205 19.92 1.01 2.03
N ARG A 206 21.00 0.42 2.56
CA ARG A 206 21.66 0.93 3.77
C ARG A 206 22.18 2.36 3.60
N ARG A 207 22.61 2.74 2.39
CA ARG A 207 23.05 4.11 2.08
C ARG A 207 21.91 5.13 2.01
N ALA A 208 20.66 4.70 1.85
CA ALA A 208 19.51 5.60 1.85
C ALA A 208 19.30 6.27 3.22
N PHE A 209 19.58 5.56 4.30
CA PHE A 209 19.51 6.06 5.67
C PHE A 209 20.72 5.57 6.49
N PRO A 210 21.89 6.24 6.35
CA PRO A 210 23.09 5.85 7.07
C PRO A 210 22.88 5.86 8.59
N GLY A 211 23.39 4.82 9.26
CA GLY A 211 23.27 4.71 10.72
C GLY A 211 21.93 4.20 11.23
N TYR A 212 20.96 3.87 10.38
CA TYR A 212 19.70 3.28 10.84
C TYR A 212 19.89 1.85 11.36
N THR A 213 19.60 1.66 12.65
CA THR A 213 19.72 0.37 13.35
C THR A 213 18.38 -0.24 13.77
N GLY A 214 17.27 0.45 13.46
CA GLY A 214 15.92 0.01 13.80
C GLY A 214 15.45 -1.22 13.03
N PRO A 215 14.17 -1.63 13.25
CA PRO A 215 13.57 -2.79 12.60
C PRO A 215 13.61 -2.70 11.06
N LYS A 216 13.93 -3.81 10.40
CA LYS A 216 13.89 -3.87 8.93
C LYS A 216 12.48 -4.18 8.47
N PRO A 217 11.97 -3.48 7.43
CA PRO A 217 10.63 -3.72 6.91
C PRO A 217 10.53 -5.10 6.26
N ARG A 218 9.34 -5.72 6.34
CA ARG A 218 9.01 -6.95 5.61
C ARG A 218 8.70 -6.62 4.16
N MET A 219 9.02 -7.55 3.23
CA MET A 219 8.79 -7.31 1.80
C MET A 219 8.13 -8.49 1.10
N GLN A 220 7.00 -8.23 0.44
CA GLN A 220 6.36 -9.14 -0.51
C GLN A 220 6.58 -8.62 -1.92
N LEU A 221 7.05 -9.48 -2.80
CA LEU A 221 7.38 -9.19 -4.18
C LEU A 221 6.54 -10.04 -5.12
N TRP A 222 5.89 -9.40 -6.09
CA TRP A 222 5.09 -10.06 -7.12
C TRP A 222 5.63 -9.73 -8.50
N HIS A 223 5.74 -10.74 -9.38
CA HIS A 223 6.18 -10.48 -10.75
C HIS A 223 5.63 -11.50 -11.73
N GLY A 224 5.23 -11.03 -12.91
CA GLY A 224 4.83 -11.87 -14.03
C GLY A 224 6.05 -12.37 -14.81
N THR A 225 6.11 -13.66 -15.17
CA THR A 225 7.28 -14.22 -15.87
C THR A 225 7.40 -13.71 -17.31
N ASN A 226 6.32 -13.19 -17.91
CA ASN A 226 6.28 -12.60 -19.25
C ASN A 226 6.18 -11.06 -19.20
N ASP A 227 6.63 -10.43 -18.09
CA ASP A 227 6.69 -8.98 -18.00
C ASP A 227 7.63 -8.43 -19.09
N ASP A 228 7.08 -7.63 -20.01
CA ASP A 228 7.75 -7.03 -21.16
C ASP A 228 8.21 -5.58 -20.91
N THR A 229 7.80 -5.00 -19.80
CA THR A 229 8.06 -3.60 -19.43
C THR A 229 9.16 -3.50 -18.37
N LEU A 230 8.99 -4.20 -17.25
CA LEU A 230 10.02 -4.37 -16.21
C LEU A 230 10.39 -5.85 -16.13
N ARG A 231 11.35 -6.25 -16.95
CA ARG A 231 11.66 -7.66 -17.23
C ARG A 231 11.85 -8.50 -15.96
N TYR A 232 11.35 -9.74 -16.02
CA TYR A 232 11.30 -10.70 -14.91
C TYR A 232 12.62 -10.90 -14.12
N PRO A 233 13.84 -10.79 -14.68
CA PRO A 233 15.07 -10.86 -13.87
C PRO A 233 15.10 -9.90 -12.68
N ASN A 234 14.41 -8.76 -12.76
CA ASN A 234 14.28 -7.81 -11.65
C ASN A 234 13.65 -8.43 -10.40
N PHE A 235 12.80 -9.45 -10.54
CA PHE A 235 12.21 -10.18 -9.43
C PHE A 235 13.27 -10.88 -8.58
N GLY A 236 14.19 -11.60 -9.20
CA GLY A 236 15.31 -12.25 -8.52
C GLY A 236 16.25 -11.26 -7.86
N GLU A 237 16.52 -10.14 -8.55
CA GLU A 237 17.38 -9.08 -8.00
C GLU A 237 16.74 -8.40 -6.78
N ALA A 238 15.41 -8.19 -6.79
CA ALA A 238 14.69 -7.64 -5.63
C ALA A 238 14.68 -8.63 -4.44
N ILE A 239 14.55 -9.93 -4.68
CA ILE A 239 14.69 -10.95 -3.63
C ILE A 239 16.09 -10.90 -3.02
N LYS A 240 17.16 -10.85 -3.84
CA LYS A 240 18.54 -10.69 -3.34
C LYS A 240 18.68 -9.47 -2.44
N GLN A 241 18.10 -8.35 -2.85
CA GLN A 241 18.16 -7.10 -2.10
C GLN A 241 17.51 -7.23 -0.73
N TRP A 242 16.24 -7.62 -0.68
CA TRP A 242 15.49 -7.61 0.56
C TRP A 242 15.88 -8.72 1.54
N THR A 243 16.32 -9.88 1.03
CA THR A 243 16.90 -10.93 1.89
C THR A 243 18.22 -10.47 2.51
N ASN A 244 19.07 -9.77 1.75
CA ASN A 244 20.32 -9.19 2.29
C ASN A 244 20.05 -8.07 3.30
N VAL A 245 19.07 -7.20 3.04
CA VAL A 245 18.65 -6.14 4.01
C VAL A 245 18.16 -6.77 5.31
N ALA A 246 17.44 -7.87 5.23
CA ALA A 246 16.94 -8.62 6.38
C ALA A 246 18.01 -9.45 7.08
N GLY A 247 19.20 -9.61 6.52
CA GLY A 247 20.28 -10.44 7.06
C GLY A 247 20.01 -11.95 6.97
N ILE A 248 19.25 -12.40 5.97
CA ILE A 248 18.89 -13.80 5.74
C ILE A 248 19.45 -14.32 4.41
N GLY A 249 19.58 -15.66 4.31
CA GLY A 249 20.14 -16.31 3.12
C GLY A 249 19.23 -16.24 1.89
N GLN A 250 19.80 -16.62 0.75
CA GLN A 250 19.12 -16.61 -0.56
C GLN A 250 18.30 -17.89 -0.82
N THR A 251 18.44 -18.92 0.02
CA THR A 251 17.66 -20.15 -0.09
C THR A 251 16.31 -19.97 0.58
N PRO A 252 15.19 -20.19 -0.13
CA PRO A 252 13.88 -20.08 0.46
C PRO A 252 13.66 -21.12 1.57
N THR A 253 13.04 -20.71 2.67
CA THR A 253 12.64 -21.59 3.77
C THR A 253 11.49 -22.53 3.34
N SER A 254 10.63 -22.07 2.44
CA SER A 254 9.56 -22.89 1.86
C SER A 254 9.20 -22.38 0.47
N THR A 255 8.68 -23.32 -0.34
CA THR A 255 8.12 -23.04 -1.67
C THR A 255 6.79 -23.77 -1.79
N ASP A 256 5.76 -23.06 -2.26
CA ASP A 256 4.43 -23.64 -2.52
C ASP A 256 3.75 -23.01 -3.75
N ARG A 257 2.53 -23.45 -4.05
CA ARG A 257 1.70 -22.93 -5.14
C ARG A 257 0.32 -22.57 -4.59
N PRO A 258 0.12 -21.32 -4.11
CA PRO A 258 -1.18 -20.90 -3.58
C PRO A 258 -2.26 -20.81 -4.66
N GLN A 259 -1.87 -20.71 -5.92
CA GLN A 259 -2.71 -20.82 -7.11
C GLN A 259 -1.98 -21.64 -8.18
N PRO A 260 -2.67 -22.25 -9.15
CA PRO A 260 -2.03 -23.12 -10.15
C PRO A 260 -0.86 -22.49 -10.92
N ASN A 261 -0.96 -21.21 -11.23
CA ASN A 261 0.05 -20.44 -11.96
C ASN A 261 0.94 -19.54 -11.07
N TRP A 262 0.87 -19.67 -9.73
CA TRP A 262 1.72 -18.91 -8.82
C TRP A 262 2.74 -19.82 -8.14
N VAL A 263 4.00 -19.42 -8.20
CA VAL A 263 5.07 -20.05 -7.40
C VAL A 263 5.47 -19.05 -6.33
N ARG A 264 5.26 -19.44 -5.05
CA ARG A 264 5.57 -18.62 -3.91
C ARG A 264 6.77 -19.16 -3.15
N THR A 265 7.75 -18.30 -2.90
CA THR A 265 8.93 -18.58 -2.08
C THR A 265 8.90 -17.69 -0.83
N ARG A 266 9.26 -18.26 0.31
CA ARG A 266 9.33 -17.53 1.58
C ARG A 266 10.71 -17.64 2.19
N TYR A 267 11.14 -16.54 2.81
CA TYR A 267 12.42 -16.41 3.47
C TYR A 267 12.15 -15.91 4.90
N ASN A 268 12.43 -16.77 5.89
CA ASN A 268 12.07 -16.53 7.29
C ASN A 268 13.23 -15.99 8.10
N LEU A 269 12.89 -15.14 9.07
CA LEU A 269 13.77 -14.71 10.16
C LEU A 269 13.06 -14.95 11.49
N GLY A 270 13.67 -15.74 12.40
CA GLY A 270 13.10 -16.03 13.71
C GLY A 270 11.69 -16.67 13.65
N GLY A 271 11.43 -17.53 12.66
CA GLY A 271 10.13 -18.19 12.47
C GLY A 271 9.07 -17.36 11.72
N ALA A 272 9.30 -16.06 11.51
CA ALA A 272 8.37 -15.19 10.77
C ALA A 272 8.84 -14.98 9.32
N VAL A 273 7.89 -14.92 8.38
CA VAL A 273 8.19 -14.58 6.98
C VAL A 273 8.64 -13.14 6.89
N GLN A 274 9.87 -12.90 6.48
CA GLN A 274 10.46 -11.57 6.33
C GLN A 274 10.43 -11.11 4.87
N VAL A 275 10.73 -12.01 3.93
CA VAL A 275 10.60 -11.75 2.49
C VAL A 275 9.75 -12.86 1.89
N GLU A 276 8.83 -12.48 1.00
CA GLU A 276 8.01 -13.41 0.23
C GLU A 276 8.06 -13.00 -1.24
N GLY A 277 8.40 -13.94 -2.12
CA GLY A 277 8.38 -13.74 -3.56
C GLY A 277 7.26 -14.58 -4.19
N ILE A 278 6.43 -13.97 -5.04
CA ILE A 278 5.38 -14.67 -5.79
C ILE A 278 5.57 -14.41 -7.27
N SER A 279 5.95 -15.48 -7.98
CA SER A 279 6.11 -15.49 -9.43
C SER A 279 4.81 -15.94 -10.09
N VAL A 280 4.23 -15.10 -10.93
CA VAL A 280 3.00 -15.40 -11.69
C VAL A 280 3.40 -15.93 -13.06
N GLN A 281 3.21 -17.23 -13.28
CA GLN A 281 3.59 -17.89 -14.52
C GLN A 281 2.77 -17.37 -15.69
N ASN A 282 3.45 -17.01 -16.80
CA ASN A 282 2.87 -16.38 -17.98
C ASN A 282 2.20 -15.02 -17.73
N GLY A 283 2.34 -14.43 -16.55
CA GLY A 283 1.85 -13.09 -16.26
C GLY A 283 2.62 -12.03 -17.05
N SER A 284 1.90 -11.12 -17.72
CA SER A 284 2.47 -9.92 -18.36
C SER A 284 2.76 -8.83 -17.30
N HIS A 285 3.18 -7.64 -17.73
CA HIS A 285 3.34 -6.50 -16.81
C HIS A 285 2.04 -6.16 -16.06
N ASN A 286 0.89 -6.30 -16.70
CA ASN A 286 -0.44 -6.02 -16.14
C ASN A 286 -1.12 -7.29 -15.60
N PHE A 287 -0.41 -8.09 -14.82
CA PHE A 287 -0.89 -9.37 -14.30
C PHE A 287 -1.80 -9.26 -13.06
N VAL A 288 -1.99 -8.06 -12.50
CA VAL A 288 -2.74 -7.88 -11.26
C VAL A 288 -4.21 -8.26 -11.47
N VAL A 289 -4.65 -9.27 -10.73
CA VAL A 289 -6.00 -9.83 -10.81
C VAL A 289 -6.68 -9.81 -9.44
N ALA A 290 -8.00 -10.02 -9.46
CA ALA A 290 -8.82 -10.11 -8.24
C ALA A 290 -8.26 -11.13 -7.24
N GLY A 291 -8.26 -10.77 -5.96
CA GLY A 291 -7.76 -11.58 -4.86
C GLY A 291 -6.28 -11.36 -4.51
N MET A 292 -5.45 -10.82 -5.41
CA MET A 292 -4.03 -10.55 -5.10
C MET A 292 -3.86 -9.56 -3.95
N ALA A 293 -4.70 -8.53 -3.88
CA ALA A 293 -4.69 -7.56 -2.79
C ALA A 293 -4.93 -8.21 -1.41
N GLN A 294 -5.73 -9.29 -1.34
CA GLN A 294 -5.94 -10.04 -0.10
C GLN A 294 -4.64 -10.67 0.41
N TYR A 295 -3.83 -11.27 -0.49
CA TYR A 295 -2.53 -11.84 -0.11
C TYR A 295 -1.56 -10.77 0.41
N ALA A 296 -1.57 -9.59 -0.18
CA ALA A 296 -0.78 -8.47 0.32
C ALA A 296 -1.24 -8.01 1.72
N VAL A 297 -2.55 -7.86 1.91
CA VAL A 297 -3.17 -7.49 3.19
C VAL A 297 -2.86 -8.52 4.28
N ASP A 298 -2.91 -9.82 3.95
CA ASP A 298 -2.58 -10.92 4.88
C ASP A 298 -1.09 -10.92 5.23
N PHE A 299 -0.21 -10.79 4.24
CA PHE A 299 1.22 -10.70 4.46
C PHE A 299 1.57 -9.51 5.37
N LEU A 300 0.97 -8.35 5.16
CA LEU A 300 1.20 -7.15 5.96
C LEU A 300 0.55 -7.21 7.35
N GLY A 301 -0.29 -8.22 7.64
CA GLY A 301 -0.98 -8.38 8.91
C GLY A 301 -2.12 -7.38 9.11
N LEU A 302 -2.66 -6.85 8.02
CA LEU A 302 -3.79 -5.90 8.03
C LEU A 302 -5.14 -6.61 8.21
N SER A 303 -5.22 -7.90 7.93
CA SER A 303 -6.43 -8.73 8.07
C SER A 303 -6.70 -9.21 9.50
N ARG A 304 -5.82 -8.88 10.46
CA ARG A 304 -5.89 -9.31 11.88
C ARG A 304 -6.39 -8.22 12.79
#